data_031d176a24be12ef952c02f8566001a2
#
_entry.id   031d176a24be12ef952c02f8566001a2
#
_cell.length_a   1.000
_cell.length_b   1.000
_cell.length_c   1.000
_cell.angle_alpha   90.00
_cell.angle_beta   90.00
_cell.angle_gamma   90.00
#
_symmetry.space_group_name_H-M   'P 1'
#
loop_
_entity.id
_entity.type
_entity.pdbx_description
1 polymer ?
#
loop_
_entity_poly.entity_id
_entity_poly.type
_entity_poly.pdbx_seq_one_letter_code
_entity_poly.pdbx_strand_id
1 'polypeptide(L)'
;ATYVLYLGWFDGNPATLDELPPEEAAKKFVDYMGGADAILKKAKEDYDQGNYRWVAQVVSKIVFADPNNQQARNLEADALEQLGYQAESGPWRNFYLTGAQELRNGVVKGPTPNTASPDTVRAMTPEMFFDYLGVHINGEKAGTAKAVFNIDLGNDGGKYKLELENGVLNHTADAEAKDADATIALDRATLNKII
;
A
#
# COMPACT_ATOMS: atom_id res chain seq x y z
N ALA A 1 -15.36 5.55 -20.15
CA ALA A 1 -14.25 6.51 -20.12
C ALA A 1 -14.64 7.82 -19.44
N THR A 2 -15.78 8.44 -19.82
CA THR A 2 -16.25 9.73 -19.25
C THR A 2 -16.54 9.62 -17.75
N TYR A 3 -17.15 8.54 -17.32
CA TYR A 3 -17.45 8.28 -15.91
C TYR A 3 -16.17 8.27 -15.04
N VAL A 4 -15.17 7.49 -15.43
CA VAL A 4 -13.89 7.40 -14.72
C VAL A 4 -13.15 8.74 -14.73
N LEU A 5 -13.24 9.51 -15.82
CA LEU A 5 -12.59 10.79 -15.95
C LEU A 5 -13.16 11.86 -15.01
N TYR A 6 -14.48 11.89 -14.84
CA TYR A 6 -15.17 12.94 -14.06
C TYR A 6 -15.57 12.52 -12.65
N LEU A 7 -15.84 11.22 -12.40
CA LEU A 7 -16.26 10.71 -11.11
C LEU A 7 -15.14 9.94 -10.38
N GLY A 8 -14.01 9.74 -11.05
CA GLY A 8 -12.86 9.05 -10.49
C GLY A 8 -13.21 7.60 -10.09
N TRP A 9 -12.94 7.25 -8.86
CA TRP A 9 -13.16 5.94 -8.27
C TRP A 9 -14.63 5.67 -7.89
N PHE A 10 -15.47 6.68 -7.78
CA PHE A 10 -16.87 6.53 -7.35
C PHE A 10 -17.74 5.95 -8.47
N ASP A 11 -18.39 4.84 -8.21
CA ASP A 11 -19.23 4.08 -9.16
C ASP A 11 -20.69 4.54 -9.20
N GLY A 12 -21.08 5.54 -8.39
CA GLY A 12 -22.44 6.06 -8.25
C GLY A 12 -23.27 5.36 -7.18
N ASN A 13 -22.71 4.34 -6.50
CA ASN A 13 -23.37 3.67 -5.39
C ASN A 13 -22.89 4.25 -4.05
N PRO A 14 -23.75 4.91 -3.26
CA PRO A 14 -23.33 5.50 -1.98
C PRO A 14 -22.75 4.47 -0.98
N ALA A 15 -23.09 3.18 -1.12
CA ALA A 15 -22.56 2.14 -0.25
C ALA A 15 -21.06 1.86 -0.46
N THR A 16 -20.48 2.29 -1.59
CA THR A 16 -19.06 2.13 -1.91
C THR A 16 -18.24 3.39 -1.64
N LEU A 17 -18.84 4.44 -1.03
CA LEU A 17 -18.14 5.69 -0.73
C LEU A 17 -17.08 5.55 0.36
N ASP A 18 -17.35 4.74 1.36
CA ASP A 18 -16.49 4.53 2.54
C ASP A 18 -16.52 3.04 2.92
N GLU A 19 -15.95 2.23 2.05
CA GLU A 19 -15.86 0.79 2.27
C GLU A 19 -14.85 0.49 3.39
N LEU A 20 -15.12 -0.57 4.15
CA LEU A 20 -14.17 -1.08 5.11
C LEU A 20 -12.85 -1.47 4.43
N PRO A 21 -11.71 -1.37 5.13
CA PRO A 21 -10.44 -1.89 4.63
C PRO A 21 -10.58 -3.34 4.13
N PRO A 22 -9.87 -3.70 3.04
CA PRO A 22 -10.08 -5.00 2.37
C PRO A 22 -9.99 -6.22 3.29
N GLU A 23 -9.06 -6.24 4.24
CA GLU A 23 -8.90 -7.36 5.19
C GLU A 23 -10.06 -7.44 6.18
N GLU A 24 -10.52 -6.29 6.68
CA GLU A 24 -11.66 -6.25 7.61
C GLU A 24 -12.96 -6.65 6.89
N ALA A 25 -13.19 -6.10 5.70
CA ALA A 25 -14.32 -6.47 4.86
C ALA A 25 -14.31 -7.97 4.55
N ALA A 26 -13.16 -8.53 4.20
CA ALA A 26 -13.02 -9.95 3.86
C ALA A 26 -13.39 -10.86 5.05
N LYS A 27 -12.95 -10.53 6.26
CA LYS A 27 -13.32 -11.29 7.47
C LYS A 27 -14.84 -11.32 7.68
N LYS A 28 -15.49 -10.17 7.49
CA LYS A 28 -16.96 -10.08 7.59
C LYS A 28 -17.66 -10.88 6.47
N PHE A 29 -17.19 -10.78 5.23
CA PHE A 29 -17.73 -11.57 4.12
C PHE A 29 -17.62 -13.07 4.37
N VAL A 30 -16.46 -13.54 4.84
CA VAL A 30 -16.25 -14.95 5.17
C VAL A 30 -17.23 -15.43 6.25
N ASP A 31 -17.42 -14.63 7.31
CA ASP A 31 -18.38 -14.92 8.38
C ASP A 31 -19.82 -14.97 7.84
N TYR A 32 -20.26 -13.96 7.10
CA TYR A 32 -21.60 -13.91 6.50
C TYR A 32 -21.89 -15.07 5.55
N MET A 33 -20.86 -15.60 4.88
CA MET A 33 -20.98 -16.71 3.92
C MET A 33 -20.90 -18.10 4.60
N GLY A 34 -20.81 -18.16 5.92
CA GLY A 34 -20.79 -19.41 6.68
C GLY A 34 -19.39 -20.01 6.92
N GLY A 35 -18.36 -19.21 6.77
CA GLY A 35 -16.96 -19.58 7.02
C GLY A 35 -16.22 -20.10 5.80
N ALA A 36 -14.90 -20.17 5.93
CA ALA A 36 -14.00 -20.53 4.82
C ALA A 36 -14.31 -21.90 4.21
N ASP A 37 -14.59 -22.91 5.02
CA ASP A 37 -14.86 -24.27 4.53
C ASP A 37 -16.14 -24.34 3.68
N ALA A 38 -17.21 -23.62 4.10
CA ALA A 38 -18.45 -23.57 3.35
C ALA A 38 -18.26 -22.87 2.00
N ILE A 39 -17.46 -21.80 1.97
CA ILE A 39 -17.11 -21.08 0.75
C ILE A 39 -16.30 -21.99 -0.18
N LEU A 40 -15.23 -22.61 0.32
CA LEU A 40 -14.35 -23.47 -0.47
C LEU A 40 -15.08 -24.64 -1.11
N LYS A 41 -16.01 -25.25 -0.37
CA LYS A 41 -16.85 -26.32 -0.92
C LYS A 41 -17.66 -25.85 -2.13
N LYS A 42 -18.37 -24.72 -2.00
CA LYS A 42 -19.17 -24.16 -3.11
C LYS A 42 -18.28 -23.66 -4.26
N ALA A 43 -17.18 -23.00 -3.94
CA ALA A 43 -16.26 -22.50 -4.94
C ALA A 43 -15.64 -23.63 -5.77
N LYS A 44 -15.41 -24.81 -5.17
CA LYS A 44 -14.94 -25.98 -5.90
C LYS A 44 -16.00 -26.48 -6.89
N GLU A 45 -17.26 -26.50 -6.50
CA GLU A 45 -18.38 -26.85 -7.39
C GLU A 45 -18.48 -25.85 -8.57
N ASP A 46 -18.34 -24.56 -8.29
CA ASP A 46 -18.30 -23.49 -9.30
C ASP A 46 -17.09 -23.61 -10.24
N TYR A 47 -15.92 -23.95 -9.68
CA TYR A 47 -14.71 -24.19 -10.47
C TYR A 47 -14.92 -25.32 -11.48
N ASP A 48 -15.50 -26.45 -11.04
CA ASP A 48 -15.75 -27.61 -11.87
C ASP A 48 -16.79 -27.33 -12.98
N GLN A 49 -17.63 -26.30 -12.81
CA GLN A 49 -18.55 -25.77 -13.81
C GLN A 49 -17.95 -24.73 -14.74
N GLY A 50 -16.69 -24.32 -14.52
CA GLY A 50 -16.01 -23.30 -15.32
C GLY A 50 -16.31 -21.85 -14.91
N ASN A 51 -16.92 -21.60 -13.75
CA ASN A 51 -17.27 -20.27 -13.24
C ASN A 51 -16.06 -19.55 -12.64
N TYR A 52 -14.90 -19.59 -13.29
CA TYR A 52 -13.61 -19.13 -12.75
C TYR A 52 -13.60 -17.68 -12.26
N ARG A 53 -14.31 -16.77 -12.95
CA ARG A 53 -14.41 -15.36 -12.50
C ARG A 53 -15.06 -15.23 -11.14
N TRP A 54 -16.12 -16.03 -10.91
CA TRP A 54 -16.82 -16.03 -9.64
C TRP A 54 -15.97 -16.66 -8.54
N VAL A 55 -15.34 -17.78 -8.85
CA VAL A 55 -14.41 -18.45 -7.91
C VAL A 55 -13.31 -17.49 -7.46
N ALA A 56 -12.67 -16.79 -8.39
CA ALA A 56 -11.63 -15.80 -8.06
C ALA A 56 -12.16 -14.69 -7.12
N GLN A 57 -13.37 -14.16 -7.41
CA GLN A 57 -13.98 -13.10 -6.59
C GLN A 57 -14.31 -13.55 -5.16
N VAL A 58 -14.80 -14.76 -5.01
CA VAL A 58 -15.25 -15.29 -3.71
C VAL A 58 -14.08 -15.79 -2.89
N VAL A 59 -13.17 -16.56 -3.50
CA VAL A 59 -12.04 -17.18 -2.80
C VAL A 59 -11.00 -16.13 -2.38
N SER A 60 -10.86 -15.04 -3.13
CA SER A 60 -10.01 -13.91 -2.72
C SER A 60 -10.39 -13.36 -1.34
N LYS A 61 -11.68 -13.42 -0.96
CA LYS A 61 -12.11 -12.99 0.38
C LYS A 61 -11.54 -13.88 1.48
N ILE A 62 -11.38 -15.18 1.22
CA ILE A 62 -10.71 -16.07 2.20
C ILE A 62 -9.23 -15.73 2.31
N VAL A 63 -8.56 -15.51 1.17
CA VAL A 63 -7.12 -15.17 1.15
C VAL A 63 -6.85 -13.83 1.83
N PHE A 64 -7.70 -12.82 1.65
CA PHE A 64 -7.60 -11.55 2.37
C PHE A 64 -7.90 -11.69 3.87
N ALA A 65 -8.85 -12.55 4.27
CA ALA A 65 -9.20 -12.80 5.66
C ALA A 65 -8.11 -13.61 6.39
N ASP A 66 -7.53 -14.61 5.72
CA ASP A 66 -6.44 -15.47 6.20
C ASP A 66 -5.45 -15.77 5.07
N PRO A 67 -4.38 -14.97 4.96
CA PRO A 67 -3.35 -15.16 3.93
C PRO A 67 -2.60 -16.51 4.00
N ASN A 68 -2.72 -17.23 5.11
CA ASN A 68 -2.06 -18.52 5.31
C ASN A 68 -2.94 -19.71 4.91
N ASN A 69 -4.18 -19.48 4.51
CA ASN A 69 -5.08 -20.55 4.04
C ASN A 69 -4.61 -21.09 2.69
N GLN A 70 -3.79 -22.12 2.73
CA GLN A 70 -3.17 -22.69 1.52
C GLN A 70 -4.20 -23.29 0.56
N GLN A 71 -5.30 -23.82 1.06
CA GLN A 71 -6.35 -24.39 0.23
C GLN A 71 -7.06 -23.28 -0.58
N ALA A 72 -7.36 -22.15 0.05
CA ALA A 72 -7.92 -21.00 -0.64
C ALA A 72 -6.94 -20.43 -1.67
N ARG A 73 -5.67 -20.25 -1.29
CA ARG A 73 -4.61 -19.78 -2.21
C ARG A 73 -4.49 -20.66 -3.45
N ASN A 74 -4.52 -21.98 -3.28
CA ASN A 74 -4.41 -22.91 -4.40
C ASN A 74 -5.64 -22.81 -5.31
N LEU A 75 -6.86 -22.82 -4.76
CA LEU A 75 -8.07 -22.74 -5.56
C LEU A 75 -8.21 -21.42 -6.30
N GLU A 76 -7.84 -20.31 -5.65
CA GLU A 76 -7.79 -19.00 -6.32
C GLU A 76 -6.75 -19.00 -7.45
N ALA A 77 -5.55 -19.53 -7.20
CA ALA A 77 -4.50 -19.65 -8.20
C ALA A 77 -4.97 -20.47 -9.42
N ASP A 78 -5.65 -21.61 -9.19
CA ASP A 78 -6.19 -22.43 -10.25
C ASP A 78 -7.24 -21.67 -11.09
N ALA A 79 -8.11 -20.90 -10.44
CA ALA A 79 -9.09 -20.07 -11.13
C ALA A 79 -8.45 -18.93 -11.94
N LEU A 80 -7.46 -18.24 -11.36
CA LEU A 80 -6.72 -17.19 -12.07
C LEU A 80 -5.93 -17.75 -13.26
N GLU A 81 -5.37 -18.94 -13.12
CA GLU A 81 -4.65 -19.60 -14.23
C GLU A 81 -5.59 -19.89 -15.41
N GLN A 82 -6.81 -20.41 -15.15
CA GLN A 82 -7.81 -20.60 -16.19
C GLN A 82 -8.22 -19.28 -16.85
N LEU A 83 -8.42 -18.23 -16.07
CA LEU A 83 -8.70 -16.89 -16.59
C LEU A 83 -7.54 -16.34 -17.44
N GLY A 84 -6.31 -16.61 -17.03
CA GLY A 84 -5.11 -16.24 -17.77
C GLY A 84 -5.04 -16.92 -19.13
N TYR A 85 -5.34 -18.22 -19.20
CA TYR A 85 -5.34 -18.96 -20.47
C TYR A 85 -6.46 -18.52 -21.43
N GLN A 86 -7.58 -18.04 -20.89
CA GLN A 86 -8.71 -17.54 -21.66
C GLN A 86 -8.57 -16.07 -22.06
N ALA A 87 -7.63 -15.32 -21.47
CA ALA A 87 -7.49 -13.91 -21.72
C ALA A 87 -6.86 -13.62 -23.09
N GLU A 88 -7.56 -12.88 -23.95
CA GLU A 88 -7.04 -12.38 -25.22
C GLU A 88 -6.04 -11.25 -25.02
N SER A 89 -6.30 -10.36 -24.04
CA SER A 89 -5.43 -9.24 -23.68
C SER A 89 -4.15 -9.73 -22.99
N GLY A 90 -2.99 -9.42 -23.56
CA GLY A 90 -1.67 -9.75 -22.97
C GLY A 90 -1.50 -9.21 -21.54
N PRO A 91 -1.81 -7.93 -21.26
CA PRO A 91 -1.78 -7.40 -19.89
C PRO A 91 -2.66 -8.18 -18.92
N TRP A 92 -3.90 -8.48 -19.27
CA TRP A 92 -4.79 -9.25 -18.41
C TRP A 92 -4.26 -10.66 -18.15
N ARG A 93 -3.79 -11.32 -19.21
CA ARG A 93 -3.14 -12.64 -19.06
C ARG A 93 -2.00 -12.60 -18.07
N ASN A 94 -1.12 -11.60 -18.19
CA ASN A 94 0.02 -11.47 -17.30
C ASN A 94 -0.42 -11.23 -15.86
N PHE A 95 -1.41 -10.38 -15.60
CA PHE A 95 -1.94 -10.18 -14.24
C PHE A 95 -2.47 -11.48 -13.64
N TYR A 96 -3.29 -12.23 -14.38
CA TYR A 96 -3.85 -13.48 -13.90
C TYR A 96 -2.77 -14.52 -13.62
N LEU A 97 -1.84 -14.75 -14.54
CA LEU A 97 -0.80 -15.77 -14.38
C LEU A 97 0.22 -15.39 -13.31
N THR A 98 0.59 -14.11 -13.19
CA THR A 98 1.45 -13.63 -12.10
C THR A 98 0.76 -13.80 -10.76
N GLY A 99 -0.51 -13.41 -10.63
CA GLY A 99 -1.28 -13.61 -9.40
C GLY A 99 -1.36 -15.09 -9.00
N ALA A 100 -1.61 -15.98 -9.95
CA ALA A 100 -1.61 -17.42 -9.69
C ALA A 100 -0.23 -17.92 -9.19
N GLN A 101 0.84 -17.44 -9.81
CA GLN A 101 2.22 -17.77 -9.40
C GLN A 101 2.51 -17.28 -7.97
N GLU A 102 2.15 -16.05 -7.64
CA GLU A 102 2.37 -15.46 -6.32
C GLU A 102 1.53 -16.12 -5.23
N LEU A 103 0.31 -16.51 -5.53
CA LEU A 103 -0.53 -17.28 -4.60
C LEU A 103 0.10 -18.63 -4.22
N ARG A 104 0.71 -19.32 -5.18
CA ARG A 104 1.33 -20.64 -4.94
C ARG A 104 2.70 -20.54 -4.28
N ASN A 105 3.53 -19.59 -4.72
CA ASN A 105 4.97 -19.57 -4.40
C ASN A 105 5.41 -18.33 -3.61
N GLY A 106 4.50 -17.38 -3.39
CA GLY A 106 4.83 -16.08 -2.81
C GLY A 106 5.43 -15.11 -3.84
N VAL A 107 5.58 -13.87 -3.42
CA VAL A 107 6.17 -12.80 -4.24
C VAL A 107 7.66 -13.05 -4.44
N VAL A 108 8.11 -12.98 -5.69
CA VAL A 108 9.54 -13.10 -6.01
C VAL A 108 10.28 -11.90 -5.41
N LYS A 109 11.20 -12.17 -4.50
CA LYS A 109 12.07 -11.15 -3.93
C LYS A 109 13.16 -10.82 -4.96
N GLY A 110 13.02 -9.68 -5.61
CA GLY A 110 14.03 -9.13 -6.50
C GLY A 110 14.75 -7.92 -5.88
N PRO A 111 15.81 -7.43 -6.51
CA PRO A 111 16.42 -6.18 -6.11
C PRO A 111 15.39 -5.05 -6.26
N THR A 112 15.11 -4.35 -5.17
CA THR A 112 14.24 -3.17 -5.21
C THR A 112 15.05 -1.98 -5.68
N PRO A 113 14.57 -1.18 -6.65
CA PRO A 113 15.22 0.06 -7.00
C PRO A 113 15.38 0.93 -5.75
N ASN A 114 16.60 1.36 -5.45
CA ASN A 114 16.82 2.32 -4.38
C ASN A 114 16.49 3.73 -4.89
N THR A 115 15.28 4.21 -4.60
CA THR A 115 14.84 5.56 -4.96
C THR A 115 15.48 6.65 -4.08
N ALA A 116 16.10 6.24 -2.98
CA ALA A 116 16.85 7.09 -2.06
C ALA A 116 18.37 6.89 -2.21
N SER A 117 18.87 6.72 -3.44
CA SER A 117 20.31 6.66 -3.66
C SER A 117 20.97 7.95 -3.13
N PRO A 118 22.22 7.88 -2.62
CA PRO A 118 22.92 9.08 -2.12
C PRO A 118 22.94 10.23 -3.12
N ASP A 119 23.00 9.94 -4.42
CA ASP A 119 22.98 10.95 -5.47
C ASP A 119 21.61 11.60 -5.63
N THR A 120 20.53 10.83 -5.52
CA THR A 120 19.17 11.37 -5.53
C THR A 120 18.95 12.30 -4.35
N VAL A 121 19.35 11.88 -3.16
CA VAL A 121 19.19 12.70 -1.94
C VAL A 121 20.03 13.98 -2.00
N ARG A 122 21.25 13.92 -2.51
CA ARG A 122 22.12 15.10 -2.70
C ARG A 122 21.52 16.12 -3.66
N ALA A 123 20.74 15.65 -4.65
CA ALA A 123 20.08 16.50 -5.64
C ALA A 123 18.78 17.15 -5.12
N MET A 124 18.21 16.68 -4.02
CA MET A 124 17.00 17.26 -3.42
C MET A 124 17.29 18.62 -2.80
N THR A 125 16.36 19.56 -2.90
CA THR A 125 16.35 20.74 -2.01
C THR A 125 16.02 20.30 -0.59
N PRO A 126 16.28 21.11 0.44
CA PRO A 126 15.87 20.79 1.82
C PRO A 126 14.37 20.48 1.94
N GLU A 127 13.51 21.26 1.26
CA GLU A 127 12.06 21.05 1.26
C GLU A 127 11.71 19.69 0.66
N MET A 128 12.25 19.36 -0.52
CA MET A 128 12.04 18.06 -1.16
C MET A 128 12.52 16.91 -0.26
N PHE A 129 13.58 17.13 0.49
CA PHE A 129 14.08 16.14 1.43
C PHE A 129 13.12 15.92 2.60
N PHE A 130 12.55 16.98 3.17
CA PHE A 130 11.54 16.85 4.23
C PHE A 130 10.22 16.29 3.72
N ASP A 131 9.80 16.62 2.51
CA ASP A 131 8.67 15.95 1.84
C ASP A 131 8.93 14.45 1.68
N TYR A 132 10.14 14.09 1.23
CA TYR A 132 10.56 12.70 1.10
C TYR A 132 10.50 11.97 2.45
N LEU A 133 10.97 12.58 3.55
CA LEU A 133 10.84 12.01 4.89
C LEU A 133 9.36 11.83 5.28
N GLY A 134 8.53 12.83 5.01
CA GLY A 134 7.10 12.80 5.29
C GLY A 134 6.39 11.61 4.64
N VAL A 135 6.72 11.33 3.37
CA VAL A 135 6.18 10.17 2.63
C VAL A 135 6.63 8.83 3.22
N HIS A 136 7.77 8.78 3.91
CA HIS A 136 8.32 7.55 4.49
C HIS A 136 7.91 7.31 5.95
N ILE A 137 7.19 8.22 6.58
CA ILE A 137 6.64 7.99 7.91
C ILE A 137 5.70 6.80 7.90
N ASN A 138 5.93 5.86 8.80
CA ASN A 138 4.98 4.79 9.04
C ASN A 138 3.86 5.31 9.96
N GLY A 139 2.74 5.73 9.38
CA GLY A 139 1.62 6.35 10.10
C GLY A 139 1.05 5.45 11.22
N GLU A 140 0.97 4.15 10.99
CA GLU A 140 0.49 3.19 12.01
C GLU A 140 1.42 3.14 13.23
N LYS A 141 2.74 3.11 13.00
CA LYS A 141 3.72 3.13 14.10
C LYS A 141 3.78 4.49 14.80
N ALA A 142 3.65 5.56 14.05
CA ALA A 142 3.60 6.91 14.61
C ALA A 142 2.34 7.11 15.46
N GLY A 143 1.19 6.55 15.04
CA GLY A 143 -0.04 6.54 15.81
C GLY A 143 -0.44 7.94 16.29
N THR A 144 -0.54 8.11 17.59
CA THR A 144 -0.87 9.39 18.26
C THR A 144 0.36 10.17 18.72
N ALA A 145 1.56 9.77 18.34
CA ALA A 145 2.78 10.48 18.72
C ALA A 145 2.77 11.91 18.19
N LYS A 146 3.23 12.82 19.01
CA LYS A 146 3.43 14.24 18.67
C LYS A 146 4.87 14.61 18.97
N ALA A 147 5.51 15.31 18.03
CA ALA A 147 6.85 15.82 18.22
C ALA A 147 7.06 17.06 17.35
N VAL A 148 7.82 18.01 17.86
CA VAL A 148 8.20 19.23 17.15
C VAL A 148 9.71 19.36 17.15
N PHE A 149 10.29 19.50 15.97
CA PHE A 149 11.74 19.64 15.79
C PHE A 149 12.08 20.95 15.08
N ASN A 150 13.08 21.65 15.56
CA ASN A 150 13.71 22.71 14.79
C ASN A 150 14.95 22.14 14.09
N ILE A 151 15.07 22.38 12.80
CA ILE A 151 16.23 22.01 11.99
C ILE A 151 16.89 23.27 11.48
N ASP A 152 18.17 23.46 11.80
CA ASP A 152 19.00 24.57 11.29
C ASP A 152 20.06 23.96 10.37
N LEU A 153 19.94 24.22 9.07
CA LEU A 153 20.85 23.71 8.04
C LEU A 153 21.96 24.73 7.71
N GLY A 154 22.14 25.76 8.55
CA GLY A 154 23.11 26.83 8.35
C GLY A 154 22.68 27.84 7.30
N ASN A 155 23.63 28.73 6.93
CA ASN A 155 23.33 29.86 6.06
C ASN A 155 22.85 29.48 4.65
N ASP A 156 23.31 28.37 4.13
CA ASP A 156 22.97 27.91 2.76
C ASP A 156 21.79 26.94 2.72
N GLY A 157 21.34 26.44 3.85
CA GLY A 157 20.29 25.41 3.93
C GLY A 157 19.00 25.88 4.56
N GLY A 158 19.03 27.01 5.29
CA GLY A 158 17.84 27.59 5.95
C GLY A 158 17.43 26.88 7.24
N LYS A 159 16.31 27.34 7.80
CA LYS A 159 15.74 26.83 9.03
C LYS A 159 14.36 26.25 8.76
N TYR A 160 14.05 25.15 9.43
CA TYR A 160 12.79 24.43 9.25
C TYR A 160 12.22 24.00 10.59
N LYS A 161 10.91 24.11 10.71
CA LYS A 161 10.14 23.48 11.78
C LYS A 161 9.51 22.21 11.22
N LEU A 162 9.74 21.06 11.85
CA LEU A 162 9.10 19.78 11.53
C LEU A 162 8.11 19.43 12.63
N GLU A 163 6.91 19.02 12.25
CA GLU A 163 5.83 18.67 13.16
C GLU A 163 5.29 17.27 12.81
N LEU A 164 5.46 16.33 13.73
CA LEU A 164 4.83 15.02 13.69
C LEU A 164 3.55 15.07 14.50
N GLU A 165 2.42 14.85 13.83
CA GLU A 165 1.12 14.75 14.47
C GLU A 165 0.18 13.91 13.60
N ASN A 166 -0.71 13.13 14.23
CA ASN A 166 -1.68 12.28 13.54
C ASN A 166 -1.06 11.33 12.49
N GLY A 167 0.15 10.84 12.77
CA GLY A 167 0.87 9.95 11.86
C GLY A 167 1.47 10.62 10.63
N VAL A 168 1.48 11.96 10.56
CA VAL A 168 1.98 12.76 9.44
C VAL A 168 3.13 13.65 9.90
N LEU A 169 4.20 13.72 9.12
CA LEU A 169 5.30 14.67 9.32
C LEU A 169 5.15 15.83 8.33
N ASN A 170 4.91 17.02 8.86
CA ASN A 170 4.86 18.26 8.09
C ASN A 170 6.13 19.08 8.32
N HIS A 171 6.48 19.93 7.37
CA HIS A 171 7.55 20.90 7.56
C HIS A 171 7.10 22.33 7.19
N THR A 172 7.74 23.32 7.80
CA THR A 172 7.54 24.73 7.49
C THR A 172 8.91 25.38 7.38
N ALA A 173 9.20 25.98 6.22
CA ALA A 173 10.43 26.73 5.99
C ALA A 173 10.42 28.08 6.75
N ASP A 174 11.59 28.58 7.09
CA ASP A 174 11.82 29.85 7.80
C ASP A 174 11.03 29.98 9.11
N ALA A 175 10.80 28.84 9.80
CA ALA A 175 10.04 28.76 11.03
C ALA A 175 10.82 28.03 12.13
N GLU A 176 10.64 28.49 13.37
CA GLU A 176 11.16 27.85 14.58
C GLU A 176 10.07 27.83 15.66
N ALA A 177 9.89 26.68 16.32
CA ALA A 177 9.05 26.57 17.49
C ALA A 177 9.87 26.95 18.75
N LYS A 178 9.26 27.71 19.66
CA LYS A 178 9.89 28.09 20.95
C LYS A 178 9.96 26.92 21.92
N ASP A 179 9.04 25.98 21.78
CA ASP A 179 8.80 24.82 22.61
C ASP A 179 9.07 23.51 21.85
N ALA A 180 10.04 23.54 20.92
CA ALA A 180 10.43 22.33 20.20
C ALA A 180 11.01 21.28 21.15
N ASP A 181 10.66 20.01 20.90
CA ASP A 181 11.19 18.86 21.65
C ASP A 181 12.70 18.71 21.45
N ALA A 182 13.18 19.08 20.26
CA ALA A 182 14.61 19.14 19.97
C ALA A 182 14.93 20.16 18.88
N THR A 183 16.18 20.72 18.96
CA THR A 183 16.77 21.54 17.89
C THR A 183 18.02 20.84 17.37
N ILE A 184 18.04 20.59 16.06
CA ILE A 184 19.13 19.92 15.37
C ILE A 184 19.80 20.92 14.43
N ALA A 185 21.06 21.22 14.71
CA ALA A 185 21.89 22.09 13.86
C ALA A 185 22.92 21.24 13.12
N LEU A 186 22.89 21.25 11.80
CA LEU A 186 23.84 20.53 10.96
C LEU A 186 23.97 21.22 9.60
N ASP A 187 25.10 21.06 8.95
CA ASP A 187 25.24 21.51 7.57
C ASP A 187 24.67 20.49 6.57
N ARG A 188 24.44 20.93 5.34
CA ARG A 188 23.92 20.07 4.26
C ARG A 188 24.84 18.87 3.98
N ALA A 189 26.16 19.05 4.12
CA ALA A 189 27.10 17.97 3.88
C ALA A 189 26.98 16.86 4.92
N THR A 190 26.71 17.24 6.17
CA THR A 190 26.43 16.30 7.27
C THR A 190 25.08 15.59 7.06
N LEU A 191 24.04 16.34 6.68
CA LEU A 191 22.74 15.77 6.35
C LEU A 191 22.87 14.69 5.25
N ASN A 192 23.64 14.97 4.20
CA ASN A 192 23.88 14.03 3.11
C ASN A 192 24.67 12.76 3.49
N LYS A 193 25.27 12.71 4.68
CA LYS A 193 26.00 11.53 5.20
C LYS A 193 25.14 10.64 6.09
N ILE A 194 24.04 11.16 6.62
CA ILE A 194 23.14 10.44 7.53
C ILE A 194 22.22 9.51 6.74
N ILE A 195 22.10 9.74 5.46
CA ILE A 195 21.25 9.02 4.50
C ILE A 195 22.10 8.06 3.68
#